data_7ad5d6c7877d420e66b770881154e520
#
_entry.id   7ad5d6c7877d420e66b770881154e520
#
_cell.length_a   1.000
_cell.length_b   1.000
_cell.length_c   1.000
_cell.angle_alpha   90.00
_cell.angle_beta   90.00
_cell.angle_gamma   90.00
#
_symmetry.space_group_name_H-M   'P 1'
#
loop_
_entity.id
_entity.type
_entity.pdbx_description
1 polymer ?
#
loop_
_entity_poly.entity_id
_entity_poly.type
_entity_poly.pdbx_seq_one_letter_code
_entity_poly.pdbx_strand_id
1 'polypeptide(L)'
;MRDFFFDNALYWLKEYRFDGLRLDAVHAINDDEWLRELSDRVRSSVEPQRHVHLVLENEHNTSNLLESHFNAQWSDDSHNTLHVLLTGEDESYYSAYSDQPIQKLARVLSEGFVYQGEPSPIHDGKPRGEPSADLPPTAFVMFLQNHDQVGNRAMGDRLRSLCSEDALYAATGLMLLSPQIPMLFMEEQYGSTQPFLFFTDYHDELADAVREGRRREFAKFSAFTDEKRRAQIPDPNAIETFRMSSPDESTQPADHNDWLHFYRSALAVRAKLLMPHLRNAKALGAKVIGEKAVLANWRLGDGSTYSVALNLGKQAVPLTGHPPGKVVFETPARARDAADRGELGAETFIAWLTGDFADAAFNHDARRVKASGKTS
;
A
#
# COMPACT_ATOMS: atom_id res chain seq x y z
N MET A 1 13.27 18.46 26.51
CA MET A 1 12.38 17.45 25.89
C MET A 1 12.78 17.19 24.43
N ARG A 2 12.98 18.18 23.55
CA ARG A 2 13.43 17.98 22.16
C ARG A 2 14.67 17.10 22.06
N ASP A 3 15.74 17.39 22.81
CA ASP A 3 16.99 16.62 22.78
C ASP A 3 16.80 15.15 23.16
N PHE A 4 15.91 14.84 24.10
CA PHE A 4 15.60 13.46 24.45
C PHE A 4 15.16 12.62 23.23
N PHE A 5 14.29 13.16 22.38
CA PHE A 5 13.82 12.47 21.18
C PHE A 5 14.88 12.45 20.06
N PHE A 6 15.71 13.48 19.95
CA PHE A 6 16.87 13.46 19.05
C PHE A 6 17.86 12.37 19.43
N ASP A 7 18.20 12.28 20.74
CA ASP A 7 19.11 11.28 21.26
C ASP A 7 18.51 9.88 21.10
N ASN A 8 17.19 9.71 21.27
CA ASN A 8 16.51 8.45 21.01
C ASN A 8 16.65 8.01 19.54
N ALA A 9 16.41 8.89 18.59
CA ALA A 9 16.60 8.59 17.16
C ALA A 9 18.06 8.18 16.87
N LEU A 10 19.02 8.93 17.37
CA LEU A 10 20.44 8.63 17.19
C LEU A 10 20.85 7.33 17.88
N TYR A 11 20.28 6.99 19.03
CA TYR A 11 20.52 5.75 19.74
C TYR A 11 20.19 4.53 18.87
N TRP A 12 19.01 4.49 18.28
CA TRP A 12 18.62 3.40 17.37
C TRP A 12 19.49 3.33 16.12
N LEU A 13 19.83 4.47 15.55
CA LEU A 13 20.62 4.53 14.32
C LEU A 13 22.11 4.21 14.54
N LYS A 14 22.70 4.63 15.67
CA LYS A 14 24.14 4.51 15.91
C LYS A 14 24.48 3.26 16.71
N GLU A 15 23.80 3.00 17.83
CA GLU A 15 24.09 1.86 18.69
C GLU A 15 23.55 0.56 18.11
N TYR A 16 22.31 0.55 17.63
CA TYR A 16 21.67 -0.63 17.04
C TYR A 16 21.84 -0.73 15.53
N ARG A 17 22.38 0.30 14.89
CA ARG A 17 22.71 0.31 13.44
C ARG A 17 21.51 0.06 12.53
N PHE A 18 20.31 0.51 12.91
CA PHE A 18 19.15 0.49 12.02
C PHE A 18 19.41 1.32 10.77
N ASP A 19 18.90 0.87 9.62
CA ASP A 19 19.09 1.54 8.34
C ASP A 19 18.09 2.69 8.10
N GLY A 20 17.16 2.88 9.01
CA GLY A 20 16.19 3.97 8.97
C GLY A 20 15.21 3.97 10.12
N LEU A 21 14.38 5.00 10.16
CA LEU A 21 13.30 5.17 11.12
C LEU A 21 12.01 5.54 10.39
N ARG A 22 10.91 4.96 10.82
CA ARG A 22 9.56 5.44 10.51
C ARG A 22 9.06 6.23 11.73
N LEU A 23 8.72 7.47 11.51
CA LEU A 23 8.22 8.38 12.54
C LEU A 23 6.70 8.30 12.57
N ASP A 24 6.20 7.86 13.71
CA ASP A 24 4.78 7.62 13.99
C ASP A 24 4.02 8.92 14.17
N ALA A 25 2.84 9.04 13.56
CA ALA A 25 1.85 10.09 13.77
C ALA A 25 2.44 11.52 13.83
N VAL A 26 3.34 11.88 12.91
CA VAL A 26 4.04 13.17 12.97
C VAL A 26 3.09 14.37 12.86
N HIS A 27 1.94 14.22 12.23
CA HIS A 27 0.86 15.21 12.20
C HIS A 27 0.37 15.61 13.61
N ALA A 28 0.43 14.68 14.58
CA ALA A 28 0.05 14.96 15.97
C ALA A 28 1.12 15.75 16.74
N ILE A 29 2.37 15.77 16.28
CA ILE A 29 3.44 16.56 16.88
C ILE A 29 3.21 18.06 16.62
N ASN A 30 2.65 18.39 15.45
CA ASN A 30 2.31 19.75 15.03
C ASN A 30 3.48 20.75 15.16
N ASP A 31 4.71 20.29 14.84
CA ASP A 31 5.96 21.07 14.91
C ASP A 31 6.91 20.63 13.76
N ASP A 32 6.68 21.18 12.57
CA ASP A 32 7.48 20.88 11.38
C ASP A 32 8.94 21.34 11.52
N GLU A 33 9.19 22.39 12.31
CA GLU A 33 10.54 22.85 12.57
C GLU A 33 11.34 21.80 13.35
N TRP A 34 10.70 21.17 14.35
CA TRP A 34 11.32 20.08 15.10
C TRP A 34 11.61 18.87 14.19
N LEU A 35 10.71 18.54 13.28
CA LEU A 35 10.90 17.45 12.33
C LEU A 35 12.10 17.72 11.40
N ARG A 36 12.24 18.94 10.90
CA ARG A 36 13.41 19.34 10.08
C ARG A 36 14.70 19.27 10.88
N GLU A 37 14.70 19.79 12.11
CA GLU A 37 15.85 19.72 13.03
C GLU A 37 16.26 18.27 13.31
N LEU A 38 15.27 17.36 13.52
CA LEU A 38 15.53 15.92 13.68
C LEU A 38 16.27 15.34 12.48
N SER A 39 15.77 15.63 11.28
CA SER A 39 16.42 15.17 10.04
C SER A 39 17.85 15.67 9.91
N ASP A 40 18.08 16.97 10.15
CA ASP A 40 19.40 17.58 10.05
C ASP A 40 20.38 16.99 11.07
N ARG A 41 19.94 16.78 12.32
CA ARG A 41 20.75 16.13 13.36
C ARG A 41 21.11 14.70 13.00
N VAL A 42 20.17 13.92 12.47
CA VAL A 42 20.43 12.56 12.00
C VAL A 42 21.46 12.59 10.86
N ARG A 43 21.23 13.41 9.83
CA ARG A 43 22.13 13.49 8.66
C ARG A 43 23.55 13.90 9.03
N SER A 44 23.70 14.85 9.95
CA SER A 44 25.03 15.32 10.44
C SER A 44 25.72 14.35 11.38
N SER A 45 25.00 13.42 11.99
CA SER A 45 25.51 12.51 13.03
C SER A 45 25.87 11.12 12.53
N VAL A 46 25.46 10.75 11.29
CA VAL A 46 25.81 9.47 10.68
C VAL A 46 26.99 9.61 9.72
N GLU A 47 27.72 8.53 9.48
CA GLU A 47 28.87 8.52 8.57
C GLU A 47 28.44 8.94 7.14
N PRO A 48 29.21 9.75 6.42
CA PRO A 48 28.81 10.28 5.10
C PRO A 48 28.49 9.20 4.05
N GLN A 49 29.05 8.02 4.17
CA GLN A 49 28.84 6.89 3.26
C GLN A 49 27.60 6.06 3.64
N ARG A 50 27.05 6.29 4.83
CA ARG A 50 25.91 5.56 5.32
C ARG A 50 24.61 6.26 4.93
N HIS A 51 23.81 5.57 4.13
CA HIS A 51 22.46 6.03 3.84
C HIS A 51 21.52 5.61 4.99
N VAL A 52 20.76 6.57 5.51
CA VAL A 52 19.74 6.34 6.54
C VAL A 52 18.40 6.83 5.99
N HIS A 53 17.40 5.96 6.02
CA HIS A 53 16.05 6.27 5.59
C HIS A 53 15.26 6.92 6.73
N LEU A 54 14.66 8.09 6.47
CA LEU A 54 13.70 8.74 7.35
C LEU A 54 12.35 8.76 6.64
N VAL A 55 11.37 8.08 7.22
CA VAL A 55 10.04 7.86 6.64
C VAL A 55 8.98 8.43 7.58
N LEU A 56 7.99 9.09 7.04
CA LEU A 56 6.90 9.71 7.81
C LEU A 56 5.64 8.86 7.74
N GLU A 57 4.92 8.81 8.84
CA GLU A 57 3.49 8.60 8.85
C GLU A 57 2.82 9.95 9.12
N ASN A 58 2.16 10.51 8.10
CA ASN A 58 1.63 11.86 8.14
C ASN A 58 0.30 11.96 7.38
N GLU A 59 -0.77 12.01 8.11
CA GLU A 59 -2.12 12.14 7.55
C GLU A 59 -2.33 13.51 6.84
N HIS A 60 -1.54 14.53 7.19
CA HIS A 60 -1.68 15.88 6.62
C HIS A 60 -1.14 16.00 5.18
N ASN A 61 -0.42 15.01 4.64
CA ASN A 61 0.16 15.06 3.30
C ASN A 61 1.03 16.31 3.05
N THR A 62 2.00 16.54 3.96
CA THR A 62 2.88 17.71 3.95
C THR A 62 4.06 17.48 3.00
N SER A 63 3.94 17.87 1.73
CA SER A 63 4.95 17.59 0.69
C SER A 63 6.28 18.30 0.94
N ASN A 64 6.27 19.47 1.55
CA ASN A 64 7.48 20.25 1.82
C ASN A 64 8.49 19.53 2.75
N LEU A 65 8.04 18.60 3.59
CA LEU A 65 8.93 17.76 4.40
C LEU A 65 9.66 16.70 3.55
N LEU A 66 9.07 16.28 2.42
CA LEU A 66 9.61 15.28 1.51
C LEU A 66 10.59 15.87 0.47
N GLU A 67 10.58 17.19 0.28
CA GLU A 67 11.46 17.83 -0.71
C GLU A 67 12.95 17.72 -0.37
N SER A 68 13.30 17.77 0.93
CA SER A 68 14.70 17.83 1.33
C SER A 68 15.07 17.14 2.65
N HIS A 69 14.12 16.85 3.53
CA HIS A 69 14.40 16.35 4.87
C HIS A 69 14.12 14.86 5.04
N PHE A 70 12.99 14.38 4.50
CA PHE A 70 12.56 12.98 4.64
C PHE A 70 12.59 12.26 3.30
N ASN A 71 12.84 10.96 3.34
CA ASN A 71 12.99 10.15 2.14
C ASN A 71 11.65 9.75 1.53
N ALA A 72 10.67 9.46 2.39
CA ALA A 72 9.36 9.01 1.95
C ALA A 72 8.30 9.19 3.04
N GLN A 73 7.05 9.06 2.65
CA GLN A 73 5.89 9.02 3.54
C GLN A 73 5.01 7.80 3.21
N TRP A 74 4.42 7.19 4.23
CA TRP A 74 3.36 6.20 4.04
C TRP A 74 2.16 6.85 3.36
N SER A 75 1.73 6.26 2.24
CA SER A 75 0.64 6.81 1.42
C SER A 75 -0.69 6.18 1.82
N ASP A 76 -1.33 6.70 2.86
CA ASP A 76 -2.69 6.31 3.25
C ASP A 76 -3.69 6.56 2.11
N ASP A 77 -3.46 7.59 1.31
CA ASP A 77 -4.27 7.89 0.13
C ASP A 77 -4.28 6.72 -0.86
N SER A 78 -3.12 6.06 -1.07
CA SER A 78 -3.05 4.87 -1.94
C SER A 78 -3.79 3.68 -1.35
N HIS A 79 -3.61 3.44 -0.04
CA HIS A 79 -4.31 2.37 0.66
C HIS A 79 -5.83 2.56 0.62
N ASN A 80 -6.31 3.73 1.08
CA ASN A 80 -7.75 3.99 1.19
C ASN A 80 -8.44 3.92 -0.18
N THR A 81 -7.79 4.46 -1.22
CA THR A 81 -8.32 4.40 -2.58
C THR A 81 -8.41 2.97 -3.12
N LEU A 82 -7.35 2.17 -2.94
CA LEU A 82 -7.34 0.77 -3.39
C LEU A 82 -8.30 -0.08 -2.55
N HIS A 83 -8.42 0.19 -1.25
CA HIS A 83 -9.37 -0.49 -0.39
C HIS A 83 -10.82 -0.30 -0.86
N VAL A 84 -11.23 0.96 -1.12
CA VAL A 84 -12.57 1.26 -1.67
C VAL A 84 -12.81 0.57 -3.01
N LEU A 85 -11.82 0.60 -3.92
CA LEU A 85 -11.94 -0.07 -5.22
C LEU A 85 -12.10 -1.58 -5.11
N LEU A 86 -11.41 -2.21 -4.16
CA LEU A 86 -11.42 -3.66 -3.95
C LEU A 86 -12.67 -4.14 -3.22
N THR A 87 -13.04 -3.45 -2.13
CA THR A 87 -14.07 -3.92 -1.19
C THR A 87 -15.42 -3.26 -1.40
N GLY A 88 -15.45 -2.02 -1.87
CA GLY A 88 -16.64 -1.18 -1.93
C GLY A 88 -17.03 -0.58 -0.57
N GLU A 89 -16.23 -0.76 0.48
CA GLU A 89 -16.46 -0.11 1.78
C GLU A 89 -16.29 1.40 1.66
N ASP A 90 -17.24 2.17 2.21
CA ASP A 90 -17.32 3.63 2.08
C ASP A 90 -17.61 4.36 3.40
N GLU A 91 -17.57 3.64 4.52
CA GLU A 91 -17.79 4.20 5.86
C GLU A 91 -16.49 4.73 6.48
N SER A 92 -16.62 5.65 7.47
CA SER A 92 -15.50 6.20 8.25
C SER A 92 -14.41 6.83 7.36
N TYR A 93 -13.15 6.40 7.47
CA TYR A 93 -12.00 6.92 6.70
C TYR A 93 -12.18 6.76 5.20
N TYR A 94 -12.85 5.69 4.77
CA TYR A 94 -13.04 5.37 3.35
C TYR A 94 -14.04 6.30 2.66
N SER A 95 -14.90 6.98 3.42
CA SER A 95 -15.89 7.92 2.87
C SER A 95 -15.25 9.05 2.05
N ALA A 96 -14.04 9.49 2.43
CA ALA A 96 -13.29 10.50 1.70
C ALA A 96 -12.76 9.99 0.34
N TYR A 97 -12.79 8.68 0.11
CA TYR A 97 -12.24 8.06 -1.09
C TYR A 97 -13.31 7.36 -1.94
N SER A 98 -14.56 7.28 -1.48
CA SER A 98 -15.65 6.59 -2.16
C SER A 98 -16.20 7.34 -3.38
N ASP A 99 -16.05 8.67 -3.41
CA ASP A 99 -16.37 9.46 -4.59
C ASP A 99 -15.24 9.38 -5.62
N GLN A 100 -15.57 8.90 -6.82
CA GLN A 100 -14.63 8.76 -7.94
C GLN A 100 -13.30 8.06 -7.60
N PRO A 101 -13.31 6.87 -6.98
CA PRO A 101 -12.10 6.23 -6.45
C PRO A 101 -11.04 5.97 -7.53
N ILE A 102 -11.43 5.67 -8.77
CA ILE A 102 -10.46 5.41 -9.85
C ILE A 102 -9.72 6.67 -10.29
N GLN A 103 -10.36 7.85 -10.25
CA GLN A 103 -9.73 9.13 -10.50
C GLN A 103 -8.71 9.46 -9.40
N LYS A 104 -9.05 9.13 -8.14
CA LYS A 104 -8.14 9.27 -7.01
C LYS A 104 -6.94 8.35 -7.17
N LEU A 105 -7.13 7.10 -7.61
CA LEU A 105 -6.01 6.20 -7.90
C LEU A 105 -5.13 6.73 -9.03
N ALA A 106 -5.72 7.26 -10.11
CA ALA A 106 -4.96 7.88 -11.19
C ALA A 106 -4.11 9.05 -10.66
N ARG A 107 -4.66 9.87 -9.76
CA ARG A 107 -3.93 10.96 -9.13
C ARG A 107 -2.80 10.47 -8.24
N VAL A 108 -3.02 9.44 -7.41
CA VAL A 108 -1.97 8.81 -6.60
C VAL A 108 -0.81 8.33 -7.46
N LEU A 109 -1.10 7.68 -8.59
CA LEU A 109 -0.07 7.12 -9.47
C LEU A 109 0.72 8.18 -10.23
N SER A 110 0.11 9.36 -10.50
CA SER A 110 0.73 10.45 -11.25
C SER A 110 1.28 11.58 -10.38
N GLU A 111 0.69 11.84 -9.23
CA GLU A 111 0.99 13.03 -8.42
C GLU A 111 1.35 12.72 -6.97
N GLY A 112 1.13 11.47 -6.50
CA GLY A 112 1.47 11.02 -5.16
C GLY A 112 0.33 11.09 -4.16
N PHE A 113 -0.16 12.29 -3.81
CA PHE A 113 -1.28 12.46 -2.90
C PHE A 113 -2.62 12.65 -3.64
N VAL A 114 -3.71 12.20 -3.01
CA VAL A 114 -5.08 12.51 -3.45
C VAL A 114 -5.45 13.93 -3.07
N TYR A 115 -5.21 14.29 -1.81
CA TYR A 115 -5.51 15.62 -1.28
C TYR A 115 -4.26 16.50 -1.32
N GLN A 116 -4.34 17.60 -2.06
CA GLN A 116 -3.24 18.54 -2.30
C GLN A 116 -3.68 20.00 -2.06
N GLY A 117 -4.53 20.22 -1.05
CA GLY A 117 -5.12 21.50 -0.67
C GLY A 117 -6.64 21.55 -0.80
N GLU A 118 -7.26 20.48 -1.32
CA GLU A 118 -8.72 20.41 -1.42
C GLU A 118 -9.36 20.12 -0.05
N PRO A 119 -10.64 20.54 0.15
CA PRO A 119 -11.41 20.19 1.34
C PRO A 119 -11.54 18.67 1.50
N SER A 120 -11.28 18.17 2.71
CA SER A 120 -11.38 16.76 3.03
C SER A 120 -12.62 16.48 3.88
N PRO A 121 -13.49 15.54 3.50
CA PRO A 121 -14.70 15.20 4.25
C PRO A 121 -14.42 14.72 5.68
N ILE A 122 -13.31 14.00 5.87
CA ILE A 122 -12.90 13.47 7.19
C ILE A 122 -12.20 14.50 8.09
N HIS A 123 -11.94 15.71 7.56
CA HIS A 123 -11.33 16.83 8.27
C HIS A 123 -12.31 18.02 8.39
N ASP A 124 -13.60 17.76 8.55
CA ASP A 124 -14.63 18.80 8.65
C ASP A 124 -14.66 19.78 7.48
N GLY A 125 -14.30 19.31 6.28
CA GLY A 125 -14.22 20.15 5.08
C GLY A 125 -13.05 21.13 5.06
N LYS A 126 -12.07 21.00 5.94
CA LYS A 126 -10.84 21.80 5.90
C LYS A 126 -9.92 21.32 4.78
N PRO A 127 -9.11 22.23 4.20
CA PRO A 127 -8.07 21.84 3.25
C PRO A 127 -7.11 20.80 3.82
N ARG A 128 -6.78 19.78 3.03
CA ARG A 128 -5.79 18.74 3.39
C ARG A 128 -4.74 18.62 2.30
N GLY A 129 -3.49 18.52 2.70
CA GLY A 129 -2.37 18.24 1.81
C GLY A 129 -1.77 19.45 1.14
N GLU A 130 -0.67 19.21 0.45
CA GLU A 130 0.07 20.16 -0.35
C GLU A 130 0.35 19.57 -1.74
N PRO A 131 0.62 20.40 -2.78
CA PRO A 131 1.00 19.92 -4.10
C PRO A 131 2.19 18.95 -4.02
N SER A 132 2.11 17.79 -4.67
CA SER A 132 3.11 16.72 -4.59
C SER A 132 3.57 16.18 -5.95
N ALA A 133 3.06 16.71 -7.06
CA ALA A 133 3.35 16.23 -8.42
C ALA A 133 4.84 16.32 -8.82
N ASP A 134 5.61 17.21 -8.20
CA ASP A 134 7.04 17.38 -8.46
C ASP A 134 7.92 16.40 -7.65
N LEU A 135 7.36 15.71 -6.67
CA LEU A 135 8.06 14.71 -5.88
C LEU A 135 8.33 13.44 -6.71
N PRO A 136 9.48 12.77 -6.49
CA PRO A 136 9.75 11.50 -7.15
C PRO A 136 8.77 10.42 -6.65
N PRO A 137 8.39 9.44 -7.48
CA PRO A 137 7.52 8.33 -7.03
C PRO A 137 8.03 7.62 -5.77
N THR A 138 9.34 7.57 -5.58
CA THR A 138 9.98 6.98 -4.39
C THR A 138 9.80 7.77 -3.10
N ALA A 139 9.17 8.95 -3.16
CA ALA A 139 8.75 9.68 -1.96
C ALA A 139 7.48 9.08 -1.30
N PHE A 140 6.84 8.11 -1.92
CA PHE A 140 5.59 7.51 -1.45
C PHE A 140 5.76 6.03 -1.19
N VAL A 141 5.39 5.56 0.02
CA VAL A 141 5.34 4.14 0.37
C VAL A 141 3.92 3.66 0.13
N MET A 142 3.74 2.78 -0.85
CA MET A 142 2.46 2.19 -1.23
C MET A 142 2.26 0.86 -0.51
N PHE A 143 1.08 0.63 0.03
CA PHE A 143 0.70 -0.61 0.68
C PHE A 143 -0.78 -0.91 0.48
N LEU A 144 -1.12 -2.19 0.51
CA LEU A 144 -2.51 -2.65 0.51
C LEU A 144 -3.03 -2.83 1.93
N GLN A 145 -2.16 -3.22 2.84
CA GLN A 145 -2.45 -3.46 4.25
C GLN A 145 -1.25 -3.05 5.11
N ASN A 146 -1.52 -2.67 6.35
CA ASN A 146 -0.53 -2.54 7.41
C ASN A 146 -1.16 -2.92 8.76
N HIS A 147 -0.39 -2.80 9.85
CA HIS A 147 -0.83 -3.14 11.20
C HIS A 147 -2.03 -2.29 11.66
N ASP A 148 -2.07 -1.00 11.29
CA ASP A 148 -3.17 -0.10 11.65
C ASP A 148 -4.42 -0.41 10.84
N GLN A 149 -4.30 -0.56 9.53
CA GLN A 149 -5.44 -0.76 8.64
C GLN A 149 -6.14 -2.10 8.90
N VAL A 150 -5.40 -3.15 9.25
CA VAL A 150 -5.96 -4.44 9.63
C VAL A 150 -6.34 -4.46 11.12
N GLY A 151 -5.44 -4.01 12.01
CA GLY A 151 -5.61 -4.05 13.47
C GLY A 151 -6.73 -3.15 13.97
N ASN A 152 -7.02 -2.07 13.26
CA ASN A 152 -8.15 -1.20 13.62
C ASN A 152 -9.50 -1.69 13.08
N ARG A 153 -9.58 -2.77 12.29
CA ARG A 153 -10.85 -3.41 11.97
C ARG A 153 -11.39 -4.16 13.18
N ALA A 154 -12.71 -4.19 13.32
CA ALA A 154 -13.37 -4.81 14.48
C ALA A 154 -12.98 -6.29 14.64
N MET A 155 -12.85 -7.02 13.54
CA MET A 155 -12.55 -8.45 13.49
C MET A 155 -11.16 -8.74 12.91
N GLY A 156 -10.33 -7.71 12.65
CA GLY A 156 -8.98 -7.86 12.13
C GLY A 156 -8.92 -8.49 10.73
N ASP A 157 -9.94 -8.27 9.90
CA ASP A 157 -10.07 -8.93 8.60
C ASP A 157 -8.98 -8.50 7.63
N ARG A 158 -8.38 -9.48 6.94
CA ARG A 158 -7.45 -9.26 5.83
C ARG A 158 -8.17 -9.01 4.52
N LEU A 159 -7.57 -8.23 3.61
CA LEU A 159 -8.15 -7.94 2.28
C LEU A 159 -8.57 -9.19 1.51
N ARG A 160 -7.83 -10.29 1.65
CA ARG A 160 -8.17 -11.55 1.01
C ARG A 160 -9.57 -12.08 1.39
N SER A 161 -10.06 -11.74 2.56
CA SER A 161 -11.41 -12.10 3.01
C SER A 161 -12.49 -11.10 2.55
N LEU A 162 -12.09 -9.96 1.97
CA LEU A 162 -12.99 -8.83 1.69
C LEU A 162 -13.21 -8.59 0.19
N CYS A 163 -12.37 -9.13 -0.68
CA CYS A 163 -12.46 -8.92 -2.13
C CYS A 163 -12.20 -10.21 -2.92
N SER A 164 -12.37 -10.16 -4.24
CA SER A 164 -12.04 -11.31 -5.08
C SER A 164 -10.54 -11.55 -5.11
N GLU A 165 -10.16 -12.80 -5.23
CA GLU A 165 -8.76 -13.21 -5.27
C GLU A 165 -8.04 -12.62 -6.50
N ASP A 166 -8.70 -12.59 -7.66
CA ASP A 166 -8.14 -12.08 -8.90
C ASP A 166 -7.89 -10.58 -8.84
N ALA A 167 -8.84 -9.81 -8.29
CA ALA A 167 -8.64 -8.38 -8.05
C ALA A 167 -7.50 -8.13 -7.06
N LEU A 168 -7.36 -8.97 -6.03
CA LEU A 168 -6.26 -8.83 -5.06
C LEU A 168 -4.91 -9.12 -5.72
N TYR A 169 -4.79 -10.14 -6.59
CA TYR A 169 -3.58 -10.37 -7.38
C TYR A 169 -3.24 -9.17 -8.27
N ALA A 170 -4.25 -8.59 -8.94
CA ALA A 170 -4.04 -7.41 -9.79
C ALA A 170 -3.57 -6.18 -8.98
N ALA A 171 -4.19 -5.91 -7.83
CA ALA A 171 -3.80 -4.81 -6.94
C ALA A 171 -2.40 -5.04 -6.33
N THR A 172 -2.08 -6.29 -5.95
CA THR A 172 -0.75 -6.66 -5.47
C THR A 172 0.31 -6.45 -6.57
N GLY A 173 -0.01 -6.81 -7.81
CA GLY A 173 0.85 -6.52 -8.96
C GLY A 173 1.13 -5.03 -9.11
N LEU A 174 0.10 -4.18 -8.99
CA LEU A 174 0.28 -2.73 -8.98
C LEU A 174 1.18 -2.27 -7.83
N MET A 175 0.90 -2.68 -6.59
CA MET A 175 1.69 -2.29 -5.42
C MET A 175 3.16 -2.67 -5.57
N LEU A 176 3.45 -3.92 -5.98
CA LEU A 176 4.82 -4.41 -6.08
C LEU A 176 5.60 -3.81 -7.26
N LEU A 177 4.91 -3.44 -8.35
CA LEU A 177 5.54 -3.03 -9.59
C LEU A 177 5.35 -1.55 -9.95
N SER A 178 4.63 -0.77 -9.14
CA SER A 178 4.68 0.69 -9.27
C SER A 178 6.05 1.23 -8.87
N PRO A 179 6.51 2.37 -9.43
CA PRO A 179 7.76 3.01 -9.02
C PRO A 179 7.78 3.48 -7.55
N GLN A 180 6.64 3.63 -6.91
CA GLN A 180 6.51 3.87 -5.47
C GLN A 180 7.16 2.73 -4.67
N ILE A 181 7.51 2.99 -3.42
CA ILE A 181 8.14 2.00 -2.53
C ILE A 181 7.06 1.05 -2.01
N PRO A 182 7.10 -0.25 -2.30
CA PRO A 182 6.13 -1.20 -1.76
C PRO A 182 6.43 -1.52 -0.30
N MET A 183 5.39 -1.53 0.53
CA MET A 183 5.44 -2.07 1.88
C MET A 183 4.47 -3.24 2.00
N LEU A 184 4.95 -4.34 2.57
CA LEU A 184 4.17 -5.55 2.77
C LEU A 184 3.83 -5.69 4.26
N PHE A 185 2.59 -6.09 4.53
CA PHE A 185 2.23 -6.50 5.87
C PHE A 185 2.56 -7.98 6.08
N MET A 186 2.88 -8.37 7.30
CA MET A 186 3.27 -9.75 7.63
C MET A 186 2.27 -10.77 7.12
N GLU A 187 2.75 -11.90 6.58
CA GLU A 187 1.99 -13.01 5.99
C GLU A 187 1.19 -12.68 4.72
N GLU A 188 1.23 -11.45 4.24
CA GLU A 188 0.55 -11.05 3.00
C GLU A 188 1.06 -11.86 1.80
N GLN A 189 2.37 -12.14 1.77
CA GLN A 189 3.02 -12.94 0.73
C GLN A 189 2.59 -14.42 0.70
N TYR A 190 1.91 -14.89 1.72
CA TYR A 190 1.32 -16.23 1.77
C TYR A 190 -0.18 -16.22 1.49
N GLY A 191 -0.76 -15.04 1.25
CA GLY A 191 -2.20 -14.89 1.11
C GLY A 191 -2.95 -15.25 2.39
N SER A 192 -2.39 -14.96 3.57
CA SER A 192 -3.00 -15.30 4.86
C SER A 192 -4.38 -14.65 5.02
N THR A 193 -5.30 -15.41 5.56
CA THR A 193 -6.62 -14.94 6.02
C THR A 193 -6.70 -14.85 7.53
N GLN A 194 -5.61 -15.18 8.23
CA GLN A 194 -5.56 -15.10 9.68
C GLN A 194 -5.76 -13.65 10.13
N PRO A 195 -6.67 -13.37 11.05
CA PRO A 195 -6.93 -12.01 11.50
C PRO A 195 -5.72 -11.42 12.20
N PHE A 196 -5.59 -10.10 12.15
CA PHE A 196 -4.67 -9.35 12.99
C PHE A 196 -5.49 -8.35 13.79
N LEU A 197 -5.71 -8.67 15.05
CA LEU A 197 -6.58 -7.93 15.96
C LEU A 197 -5.79 -6.86 16.73
N PHE A 198 -6.47 -5.84 17.15
CA PHE A 198 -5.93 -4.90 18.13
C PHE A 198 -5.82 -5.60 19.50
N PHE A 199 -4.64 -5.70 20.04
CA PHE A 199 -4.38 -6.34 21.34
C PHE A 199 -3.49 -5.48 22.23
N THR A 200 -3.73 -5.58 23.54
CA THR A 200 -3.03 -4.83 24.59
C THR A 200 -2.83 -5.75 25.82
N ASP A 201 -2.07 -5.27 26.77
CA ASP A 201 -1.84 -5.95 28.07
C ASP A 201 -2.07 -4.97 29.22
N TYR A 202 -3.22 -4.29 29.19
CA TYR A 202 -3.67 -3.44 30.29
C TYR A 202 -4.44 -4.24 31.34
N HIS A 203 -4.44 -3.74 32.58
CA HIS A 203 -5.09 -4.35 33.71
C HIS A 203 -6.12 -3.40 34.34
N ASP A 204 -6.97 -3.95 35.21
CA ASP A 204 -7.93 -3.23 36.02
C ASP A 204 -8.84 -2.26 35.20
N GLU A 205 -9.10 -1.08 35.71
CA GLU A 205 -9.99 -0.08 35.13
C GLU A 205 -9.55 0.34 33.70
N LEU A 206 -8.26 0.32 33.39
CA LEU A 206 -7.75 0.68 32.07
C LEU A 206 -8.09 -0.40 31.05
N ALA A 207 -8.02 -1.68 31.41
CA ALA A 207 -8.44 -2.78 30.55
C ALA A 207 -9.93 -2.66 30.17
N ASP A 208 -10.78 -2.37 31.16
CA ASP A 208 -12.20 -2.16 30.95
C ASP A 208 -12.47 -0.95 30.05
N ALA A 209 -11.77 0.15 30.30
CA ALA A 209 -11.90 1.38 29.51
C ALA A 209 -11.52 1.16 28.04
N VAL A 210 -10.45 0.42 27.78
CA VAL A 210 -9.99 0.08 26.41
C VAL A 210 -11.01 -0.82 25.70
N ARG A 211 -11.46 -1.89 26.35
CA ARG A 211 -12.47 -2.80 25.81
C ARG A 211 -13.76 -2.09 25.44
N GLU A 212 -14.31 -1.29 26.38
CA GLU A 212 -15.54 -0.55 26.15
C GLU A 212 -15.33 0.59 25.13
N GLY A 213 -14.16 1.23 25.14
CA GLY A 213 -13.79 2.24 24.14
C GLY A 213 -13.86 1.68 22.73
N ARG A 214 -13.26 0.52 22.51
CA ARG A 214 -13.27 -0.18 21.24
C ARG A 214 -14.69 -0.52 20.76
N ARG A 215 -15.51 -1.09 21.63
CA ARG A 215 -16.91 -1.39 21.32
C ARG A 215 -17.72 -0.15 20.94
N ARG A 216 -17.50 0.98 21.62
CA ARG A 216 -18.14 2.27 21.31
C ARG A 216 -17.67 2.82 19.96
N GLU A 217 -16.42 2.67 19.63
CA GLU A 217 -15.87 3.11 18.33
C GLU A 217 -16.63 2.46 17.17
N PHE A 218 -16.86 1.15 17.24
CA PHE A 218 -17.55 0.41 16.19
C PHE A 218 -19.08 0.57 16.20
N ALA A 219 -19.67 1.15 17.23
CA ALA A 219 -21.11 1.36 17.29
C ALA A 219 -21.69 2.22 16.14
N LYS A 220 -20.84 3.04 15.52
CA LYS A 220 -21.19 3.90 14.37
C LYS A 220 -21.10 3.20 13.01
N PHE A 221 -20.53 2.01 12.93
CA PHE A 221 -20.49 1.24 11.69
C PHE A 221 -21.76 0.43 11.52
N SER A 222 -22.30 0.39 10.30
CA SER A 222 -23.56 -0.31 10.00
C SER A 222 -23.57 -1.78 10.43
N ALA A 223 -22.42 -2.46 10.27
CA ALA A 223 -22.24 -3.85 10.67
C ALA A 223 -22.31 -4.09 12.18
N PHE A 224 -22.12 -3.06 13.02
CA PHE A 224 -21.99 -3.17 14.48
C PHE A 224 -23.00 -2.29 15.26
N THR A 225 -24.08 -1.87 14.63
CA THR A 225 -25.18 -1.14 15.30
C THR A 225 -25.88 -1.99 16.36
N ASP A 226 -25.92 -3.33 16.17
CA ASP A 226 -26.49 -4.28 17.12
C ASP A 226 -25.50 -4.58 18.25
N GLU A 227 -25.99 -4.50 19.50
CA GLU A 227 -25.20 -4.78 20.71
C GLU A 227 -24.63 -6.20 20.76
N LYS A 228 -25.40 -7.20 20.27
CA LYS A 228 -24.94 -8.60 20.22
C LYS A 228 -23.75 -8.77 19.27
N ARG A 229 -23.74 -8.06 18.14
CA ARG A 229 -22.60 -8.06 17.21
C ARG A 229 -21.40 -7.35 17.81
N ARG A 230 -21.60 -6.21 18.50
CA ARG A 230 -20.51 -5.52 19.21
C ARG A 230 -19.90 -6.37 20.32
N ALA A 231 -20.70 -7.20 21.01
CA ALA A 231 -20.20 -8.10 22.03
C ALA A 231 -19.29 -9.22 21.48
N GLN A 232 -19.32 -9.46 20.16
CA GLN A 232 -18.44 -10.44 19.48
C GLN A 232 -17.05 -9.86 19.17
N ILE A 233 -16.87 -8.53 19.25
CA ILE A 233 -15.57 -7.89 19.06
C ILE A 233 -14.63 -8.41 20.14
N PRO A 234 -13.48 -9.00 19.77
CA PRO A 234 -12.53 -9.59 20.72
C PRO A 234 -12.10 -8.56 21.78
N ASP A 235 -11.89 -9.05 23.01
CA ASP A 235 -11.34 -8.22 24.07
C ASP A 235 -9.85 -7.99 23.81
N PRO A 236 -9.39 -6.74 23.65
CA PRO A 236 -7.98 -6.45 23.38
C PRO A 236 -7.01 -7.00 24.43
N ASN A 237 -7.44 -7.15 25.68
CA ASN A 237 -6.60 -7.62 26.77
C ASN A 237 -6.66 -9.14 26.99
N ALA A 238 -7.48 -9.87 26.19
CA ALA A 238 -7.50 -11.33 26.27
C ALA A 238 -6.29 -11.92 25.56
N ILE A 239 -5.64 -12.89 26.21
CA ILE A 239 -4.48 -13.59 25.60
C ILE A 239 -4.85 -14.30 24.30
N GLU A 240 -6.10 -14.71 24.12
CA GLU A 240 -6.63 -15.33 22.91
C GLU A 240 -6.59 -14.35 21.74
N THR A 241 -6.84 -13.05 21.97
CA THR A 241 -6.78 -11.99 20.93
C THR A 241 -5.36 -11.87 20.38
N PHE A 242 -4.35 -11.88 21.25
CA PHE A 242 -2.95 -11.95 20.84
C PHE A 242 -2.62 -13.22 20.08
N ARG A 243 -3.04 -14.39 20.60
CA ARG A 243 -2.78 -15.68 19.95
C ARG A 243 -3.40 -15.79 18.58
N MET A 244 -4.64 -15.28 18.40
CA MET A 244 -5.30 -15.21 17.10
C MET A 244 -4.57 -14.31 16.09
N SER A 245 -3.82 -13.33 16.58
CA SER A 245 -3.06 -12.37 15.76
C SER A 245 -1.61 -12.83 15.49
N SER A 246 -1.15 -13.88 16.15
CA SER A 246 0.21 -14.40 16.00
C SER A 246 0.31 -15.26 14.72
N PRO A 247 1.35 -15.07 13.90
CA PRO A 247 1.58 -15.90 12.71
C PRO A 247 1.63 -17.39 13.06
N ASP A 248 0.91 -18.20 12.30
CA ASP A 248 0.87 -19.66 12.48
C ASP A 248 0.97 -20.36 11.12
N GLU A 249 2.09 -21.04 10.87
CA GLU A 249 2.32 -21.77 9.63
C GLU A 249 1.30 -22.88 9.40
N SER A 250 0.70 -23.44 10.46
CA SER A 250 -0.32 -24.48 10.35
C SER A 250 -1.66 -23.98 9.79
N THR A 251 -1.88 -22.67 9.83
CA THR A 251 -3.10 -22.01 9.33
C THR A 251 -2.94 -21.41 7.93
N GLN A 252 -1.79 -21.63 7.27
CA GLN A 252 -1.57 -21.12 5.92
C GLN A 252 -2.58 -21.70 4.93
N PRO A 253 -3.12 -20.87 4.02
CA PRO A 253 -4.03 -21.32 2.98
C PRO A 253 -3.40 -22.39 2.09
N ALA A 254 -4.22 -23.27 1.51
CA ALA A 254 -3.75 -24.37 0.64
C ALA A 254 -2.97 -23.87 -0.59
N ASP A 255 -3.25 -22.65 -1.04
CA ASP A 255 -2.62 -21.98 -2.18
C ASP A 255 -1.49 -21.01 -1.78
N HIS A 256 -1.00 -21.07 -0.54
CA HIS A 256 0.07 -20.17 -0.04
C HIS A 256 1.33 -20.19 -0.93
N ASN A 257 1.64 -21.33 -1.55
CA ASN A 257 2.78 -21.43 -2.46
C ASN A 257 2.56 -20.66 -3.78
N ASP A 258 1.30 -20.52 -4.25
CA ASP A 258 1.00 -19.76 -5.45
C ASP A 258 1.15 -18.25 -5.16
N TRP A 259 0.69 -17.81 -3.99
CA TRP A 259 0.92 -16.44 -3.50
C TRP A 259 2.41 -16.14 -3.34
N LEU A 260 3.15 -17.01 -2.66
CA LEU A 260 4.59 -16.82 -2.48
C LEU A 260 5.35 -16.77 -3.80
N HIS A 261 4.96 -17.63 -4.77
CA HIS A 261 5.52 -17.61 -6.12
C HIS A 261 5.24 -16.28 -6.83
N PHE A 262 4.00 -15.78 -6.73
CA PHE A 262 3.60 -14.49 -7.30
C PHE A 262 4.46 -13.34 -6.75
N TYR A 263 4.57 -13.22 -5.42
CA TYR A 263 5.39 -12.19 -4.78
C TYR A 263 6.87 -12.29 -5.20
N ARG A 264 7.44 -13.48 -5.20
CA ARG A 264 8.84 -13.70 -5.64
C ARG A 264 9.04 -13.28 -7.09
N SER A 265 8.11 -13.62 -7.96
CA SER A 265 8.18 -13.28 -9.39
C SER A 265 8.10 -11.77 -9.61
N ALA A 266 7.13 -11.10 -8.99
CA ALA A 266 6.99 -9.65 -9.09
C ALA A 266 8.19 -8.90 -8.50
N LEU A 267 8.67 -9.31 -7.32
CA LEU A 267 9.84 -8.70 -6.67
C LEU A 267 11.13 -8.94 -7.49
N ALA A 268 11.27 -10.08 -8.16
CA ALA A 268 12.41 -10.34 -9.06
C ALA A 268 12.38 -9.39 -10.27
N VAL A 269 11.20 -9.16 -10.87
CA VAL A 269 11.04 -8.15 -11.94
C VAL A 269 11.37 -6.75 -11.42
N ARG A 270 10.83 -6.37 -10.27
CA ARG A 270 11.14 -5.07 -9.64
C ARG A 270 12.62 -4.88 -9.40
N ALA A 271 13.28 -5.85 -8.76
CA ALA A 271 14.70 -5.78 -8.41
C ALA A 271 15.60 -5.66 -9.65
N LYS A 272 15.24 -6.37 -10.72
CA LYS A 272 16.06 -6.45 -11.94
C LYS A 272 15.81 -5.30 -12.91
N LEU A 273 14.56 -4.89 -13.10
CA LEU A 273 14.16 -3.97 -14.16
C LEU A 273 13.77 -2.57 -13.68
N LEU A 274 13.29 -2.41 -12.45
CA LEU A 274 12.83 -1.12 -11.96
C LEU A 274 13.82 -0.46 -11.00
N MET A 275 14.24 -1.17 -9.94
CA MET A 275 15.07 -0.59 -8.88
C MET A 275 16.34 0.09 -9.38
N PRO A 276 17.10 -0.44 -10.38
CA PRO A 276 18.29 0.23 -10.88
C PRO A 276 18.00 1.60 -11.52
N HIS A 277 16.77 1.83 -11.95
CA HIS A 277 16.35 2.99 -12.75
C HIS A 277 15.33 3.90 -12.03
N LEU A 278 15.03 3.65 -10.74
CA LEU A 278 14.09 4.48 -9.97
C LEU A 278 14.65 5.86 -9.63
N ARG A 279 15.97 6.00 -9.55
CA ARG A 279 16.59 7.30 -9.33
C ARG A 279 16.26 8.23 -10.49
N ASN A 280 15.71 9.41 -10.19
CA ASN A 280 15.21 10.39 -11.16
C ASN A 280 14.00 9.92 -11.99
N ALA A 281 13.33 8.86 -11.57
CA ALA A 281 12.07 8.48 -12.20
C ALA A 281 11.02 9.58 -11.98
N LYS A 282 10.18 9.81 -13.02
CA LYS A 282 9.11 10.82 -12.99
C LYS A 282 7.83 10.23 -13.56
N ALA A 283 6.71 10.59 -12.97
CA ALA A 283 5.41 10.28 -13.55
C ALA A 283 5.21 11.08 -14.87
N LEU A 284 4.68 10.41 -15.86
CA LEU A 284 4.24 11.03 -17.13
C LEU A 284 2.72 11.24 -17.15
N GLY A 285 2.02 10.72 -16.16
CA GLY A 285 0.59 10.84 -15.96
C GLY A 285 -0.13 9.50 -15.88
N ALA A 286 -1.39 9.57 -15.48
CA ALA A 286 -2.29 8.43 -15.43
C ALA A 286 -3.64 8.80 -16.06
N LYS A 287 -4.26 7.83 -16.71
CA LYS A 287 -5.54 7.99 -17.42
C LYS A 287 -6.53 6.93 -16.94
N VAL A 288 -7.71 7.36 -16.55
CA VAL A 288 -8.84 6.47 -16.32
C VAL A 288 -9.33 5.91 -17.65
N ILE A 289 -9.42 4.59 -17.76
CA ILE A 289 -9.83 3.87 -18.98
C ILE A 289 -11.09 3.03 -18.78
N GLY A 290 -11.64 3.02 -17.58
CA GLY A 290 -12.87 2.34 -17.21
C GLY A 290 -13.30 2.69 -15.79
N GLU A 291 -14.47 2.20 -15.35
CA GLU A 291 -15.03 2.50 -14.02
C GLU A 291 -14.08 2.14 -12.88
N LYS A 292 -13.34 1.02 -13.00
CA LYS A 292 -12.33 0.55 -12.07
C LYS A 292 -11.01 0.26 -12.77
N ALA A 293 -10.68 1.00 -13.85
CA ALA A 293 -9.51 0.74 -14.65
C ALA A 293 -8.70 2.01 -14.95
N VAL A 294 -7.36 1.89 -14.85
CA VAL A 294 -6.40 2.98 -15.02
C VAL A 294 -5.17 2.51 -15.81
N LEU A 295 -4.62 3.41 -16.64
CA LEU A 295 -3.33 3.28 -17.30
C LEU A 295 -2.42 4.39 -16.77
N ALA A 296 -1.26 4.03 -16.22
CA ALA A 296 -0.27 4.98 -15.70
C ALA A 296 1.08 4.79 -16.38
N ASN A 297 1.84 5.88 -16.54
CA ASN A 297 3.11 5.90 -17.25
C ASN A 297 4.16 6.68 -16.44
N TRP A 298 5.39 6.21 -16.50
CA TRP A 298 6.56 6.86 -15.91
C TRP A 298 7.74 6.85 -16.87
N ARG A 299 8.57 7.86 -16.76
CA ARG A 299 9.93 7.85 -17.32
C ARG A 299 10.89 7.43 -16.23
N LEU A 300 11.61 6.35 -16.46
CA LEU A 300 12.64 5.88 -15.54
C LEU A 300 13.94 6.71 -15.70
N GLY A 301 14.88 6.55 -14.76
CA GLY A 301 16.10 7.32 -14.72
C GLY A 301 17.06 7.10 -15.89
N ASP A 302 16.92 5.99 -16.63
CA ASP A 302 17.66 5.68 -17.86
C ASP A 302 16.95 6.21 -19.14
N GLY A 303 15.81 6.89 -18.98
CA GLY A 303 15.02 7.44 -20.08
C GLY A 303 14.00 6.46 -20.65
N SER A 304 13.96 5.20 -20.20
CA SER A 304 12.95 4.23 -20.61
C SER A 304 11.56 4.63 -20.14
N THR A 305 10.52 4.21 -20.87
CA THR A 305 9.12 4.38 -20.46
C THR A 305 8.63 3.10 -19.82
N TYR A 306 8.12 3.23 -18.61
CA TYR A 306 7.44 2.17 -17.88
C TYR A 306 5.95 2.48 -17.82
N SER A 307 5.13 1.50 -18.15
CA SER A 307 3.66 1.64 -18.21
C SER A 307 3.00 0.51 -17.46
N VAL A 308 1.92 0.81 -16.73
CA VAL A 308 1.08 -0.21 -16.09
C VAL A 308 -0.39 0.04 -16.44
N ALA A 309 -1.13 -1.03 -16.70
CA ALA A 309 -2.58 -1.00 -16.79
C ALA A 309 -3.17 -1.90 -15.69
N LEU A 310 -4.15 -1.38 -14.97
CA LEU A 310 -4.89 -2.08 -13.93
C LEU A 310 -6.38 -2.01 -14.24
N ASN A 311 -7.07 -3.12 -14.13
CA ASN A 311 -8.53 -3.20 -14.10
C ASN A 311 -8.96 -4.03 -12.89
N LEU A 312 -9.64 -3.42 -11.92
CA LEU A 312 -10.22 -4.08 -10.74
C LEU A 312 -11.71 -4.40 -10.93
N GLY A 313 -12.25 -4.09 -12.10
CA GLY A 313 -13.64 -4.40 -12.47
C GLY A 313 -13.81 -5.83 -12.96
N LYS A 314 -15.05 -6.34 -12.87
CA LYS A 314 -15.43 -7.69 -13.32
C LYS A 314 -15.69 -7.80 -14.83
N GLN A 315 -15.50 -6.72 -15.58
CA GLN A 315 -15.68 -6.68 -17.04
C GLN A 315 -14.41 -6.17 -17.69
N ALA A 316 -14.14 -6.65 -18.91
CA ALA A 316 -13.09 -6.10 -19.74
C ALA A 316 -13.41 -4.66 -20.13
N VAL A 317 -12.37 -3.85 -20.31
CA VAL A 317 -12.49 -2.44 -20.74
C VAL A 317 -11.62 -2.19 -21.98
N PRO A 318 -11.97 -1.22 -22.85
CA PRO A 318 -11.13 -0.85 -23.97
C PRO A 318 -9.75 -0.34 -23.51
N LEU A 319 -8.67 -0.90 -24.07
CA LEU A 319 -7.30 -0.42 -23.92
C LEU A 319 -6.92 0.34 -25.21
N THR A 320 -7.33 1.61 -25.28
CA THR A 320 -7.02 2.45 -26.43
C THR A 320 -5.58 2.95 -26.38
N GLY A 321 -4.79 2.57 -27.38
CA GLY A 321 -3.37 2.88 -27.46
C GLY A 321 -2.55 1.90 -26.64
N HIS A 322 -2.00 0.89 -27.31
CA HIS A 322 -1.12 -0.11 -26.69
C HIS A 322 0.09 0.61 -26.07
N PRO A 323 0.41 0.40 -24.77
CA PRO A 323 1.61 0.97 -24.17
C PRO A 323 2.86 0.52 -24.94
N PRO A 324 3.86 1.39 -25.09
CA PRO A 324 5.10 1.02 -25.78
C PRO A 324 5.92 0.03 -24.95
N GLY A 325 6.66 -0.85 -25.63
CA GLY A 325 7.61 -1.76 -25.00
C GLY A 325 7.11 -3.20 -24.92
N LYS A 326 7.89 -4.03 -24.20
CA LYS A 326 7.60 -5.45 -23.97
C LYS A 326 6.85 -5.61 -22.64
N VAL A 327 5.93 -6.57 -22.56
CA VAL A 327 5.33 -6.97 -21.29
C VAL A 327 6.39 -7.60 -20.41
N VAL A 328 6.57 -7.03 -19.21
CA VAL A 328 7.52 -7.51 -18.21
C VAL A 328 6.86 -8.27 -17.07
N PHE A 329 5.56 -8.05 -16.87
CA PHE A 329 4.74 -8.78 -15.90
C PHE A 329 3.27 -8.71 -16.28
N GLU A 330 2.52 -9.78 -15.95
CA GLU A 330 1.08 -9.82 -16.13
C GLU A 330 0.39 -10.74 -15.13
N THR A 331 -0.83 -10.41 -14.77
CA THR A 331 -1.77 -11.29 -14.04
C THR A 331 -3.19 -10.95 -14.46
N PRO A 332 -4.02 -11.94 -14.81
CA PRO A 332 -3.72 -13.38 -14.96
C PRO A 332 -2.74 -13.68 -16.10
N ALA A 333 -2.25 -14.91 -16.14
CA ALA A 333 -1.40 -15.37 -17.23
C ALA A 333 -2.06 -15.15 -18.60
N ARG A 334 -1.25 -14.70 -19.60
CA ARG A 334 -1.69 -14.36 -20.96
C ARG A 334 -2.68 -13.18 -21.06
N ALA A 335 -2.73 -12.31 -20.04
CA ALA A 335 -3.52 -11.09 -20.09
C ALA A 335 -3.15 -10.19 -21.30
N ARG A 336 -1.87 -10.27 -21.75
CA ARG A 336 -1.39 -9.60 -22.96
C ARG A 336 -2.15 -9.97 -24.23
N ASP A 337 -2.65 -11.20 -24.32
CA ASP A 337 -3.39 -11.63 -25.53
C ASP A 337 -4.68 -10.80 -25.73
N ALA A 338 -5.30 -10.34 -24.65
CA ALA A 338 -6.42 -9.39 -24.72
C ALA A 338 -5.94 -7.95 -24.99
N ALA A 339 -4.83 -7.55 -24.34
CA ALA A 339 -4.23 -6.23 -24.56
C ALA A 339 -3.81 -6.00 -26.01
N ASP A 340 -3.25 -7.03 -26.67
CA ASP A 340 -2.89 -6.99 -28.10
C ASP A 340 -4.12 -6.81 -29.03
N ARG A 341 -5.31 -7.18 -28.55
CA ARG A 341 -6.59 -6.91 -29.24
C ARG A 341 -7.25 -5.60 -28.87
N GLY A 342 -6.60 -4.80 -28.01
CA GLY A 342 -7.11 -3.50 -27.57
C GLY A 342 -8.09 -3.58 -26.39
N GLU A 343 -8.00 -4.62 -25.55
CA GLU A 343 -8.83 -4.81 -24.37
C GLU A 343 -7.99 -5.11 -23.13
N LEU A 344 -8.33 -4.52 -21.99
CA LEU A 344 -7.81 -4.93 -20.70
C LEU A 344 -8.84 -5.81 -19.99
N GLY A 345 -8.50 -7.07 -19.75
CA GLY A 345 -9.38 -8.06 -19.14
C GLY A 345 -9.91 -7.64 -17.77
N ALA A 346 -10.93 -8.35 -17.27
CA ALA A 346 -11.42 -8.19 -15.91
C ALA A 346 -10.33 -8.57 -14.90
N GLU A 347 -10.27 -7.86 -13.78
CA GLU A 347 -9.39 -8.15 -12.64
C GLU A 347 -7.94 -8.44 -13.08
N THR A 348 -7.39 -7.52 -13.90
CA THR A 348 -6.13 -7.70 -14.63
C THR A 348 -5.13 -6.60 -14.29
N PHE A 349 -3.86 -6.98 -14.18
CA PHE A 349 -2.72 -6.08 -14.15
C PHE A 349 -1.70 -6.49 -15.22
N ILE A 350 -1.19 -5.51 -15.97
CA ILE A 350 -0.12 -5.71 -16.95
C ILE A 350 0.88 -4.56 -16.82
N ALA A 351 2.18 -4.89 -16.94
CA ALA A 351 3.28 -3.93 -16.95
C ALA A 351 4.11 -4.06 -18.22
N TRP A 352 4.47 -2.92 -18.83
CA TRP A 352 5.31 -2.80 -20.00
C TRP A 352 6.54 -1.94 -19.73
N LEU A 353 7.65 -2.27 -20.39
CA LEU A 353 8.88 -1.50 -20.33
C LEU A 353 9.48 -1.35 -21.73
N THR A 354 9.88 -0.13 -22.10
CA THR A 354 10.67 0.12 -23.32
C THR A 354 12.16 -0.09 -23.03
N GLY A 355 12.93 -0.47 -24.07
CA GLY A 355 14.39 -0.62 -24.00
C GLY A 355 14.87 -2.03 -24.40
N ASP A 356 16.17 -2.16 -24.60
CA ASP A 356 16.83 -3.43 -24.85
C ASP A 356 17.28 -4.07 -23.52
N PHE A 357 16.39 -4.78 -22.89
CA PHE A 357 16.76 -5.73 -21.84
C PHE A 357 16.73 -7.13 -22.43
N ALA A 358 17.78 -7.92 -22.18
CA ALA A 358 17.84 -9.30 -22.62
C ALA A 358 16.55 -10.00 -22.19
N ASP A 359 15.95 -10.79 -23.09
CA ASP A 359 14.84 -11.69 -22.78
C ASP A 359 15.31 -12.70 -21.71
N ALA A 360 15.58 -12.21 -20.51
CA ALA A 360 15.62 -13.10 -19.38
C ALA A 360 14.22 -13.69 -19.35
N ALA A 361 14.13 -15.00 -19.54
CA ALA A 361 12.90 -15.74 -19.49
C ALA A 361 12.25 -15.46 -18.12
N PHE A 362 11.57 -14.31 -18.02
CA PHE A 362 10.65 -14.06 -16.95
C PHE A 362 9.53 -15.07 -17.19
N ASN A 363 9.41 -15.98 -16.26
CA ASN A 363 8.30 -16.90 -16.28
C ASN A 363 7.05 -16.02 -16.12
N HIS A 364 6.45 -15.67 -17.25
CA HIS A 364 5.31 -14.75 -17.33
C HIS A 364 4.06 -15.34 -16.66
N ASP A 365 4.16 -16.57 -16.19
CA ASP A 365 3.10 -17.30 -15.51
C ASP A 365 3.34 -17.15 -14.00
N ALA A 366 2.93 -16.00 -13.46
CA ALA A 366 3.03 -15.72 -12.03
C ALA A 366 2.08 -16.59 -11.20
N ARG A 367 1.11 -17.25 -11.84
CA ARG A 367 0.22 -18.26 -11.22
C ARG A 367 0.45 -19.61 -11.90
N ARG A 368 0.61 -20.67 -11.11
CA ARG A 368 0.51 -22.02 -11.64
C ARG A 368 -0.91 -22.20 -12.19
N VAL A 369 -1.01 -22.51 -13.47
CA VAL A 369 -2.28 -22.94 -14.06
C VAL A 369 -2.78 -24.12 -13.23
N LYS A 370 -3.88 -23.95 -12.51
CA LYS A 370 -4.58 -25.09 -11.88
C LYS A 370 -4.84 -26.09 -13.00
N ALA A 371 -4.11 -27.18 -13.02
CA ALA A 371 -4.36 -28.28 -13.94
C ALA A 371 -5.84 -28.64 -13.76
N SER A 372 -6.63 -28.47 -14.81
CA SER A 372 -8.01 -28.86 -14.86
C SER A 372 -8.07 -30.38 -14.72
N GLY A 373 -8.05 -30.87 -13.50
CA GLY A 373 -8.34 -32.27 -13.16
C GLY A 373 -9.81 -32.52 -13.38
N LYS A 374 -10.20 -32.70 -14.62
CA LYS A 374 -11.35 -33.55 -14.93
C LYS A 374 -10.87 -35.01 -14.79
N THR A 375 -11.07 -35.56 -13.61
CA THR A 375 -11.17 -36.99 -13.49
C THR A 375 -12.63 -37.35 -13.74
N SER A 376 -12.83 -38.09 -14.82
CA SER A 376 -14.04 -38.80 -15.19
C SER A 376 -14.52 -39.75 -14.07
#